data_10304a9fc77229729efff4f16bf13140
#
_entry.id   10304a9fc77229729efff4f16bf13140
#
_cell.length_a   1.000
_cell.length_b   1.000
_cell.length_c   1.000
_cell.angle_alpha   90.00
_cell.angle_beta   90.00
_cell.angle_gamma   90.00
#
_symmetry.space_group_name_H-M   'P 1'
#
loop_
_entity.id
_entity.type
_entity.pdbx_description
1 polymer ?
#
loop_
_entity_poly.entity_id
_entity_poly.type
_entity_poly.pdbx_seq_one_letter_code
_entity_poly.pdbx_strand_id
1 'polypeptide(L)'
;LKDKQFSITGSSKVGATVANDIKSSSVQAIILALLAIFLYILLRFRKWQFSLGAIVALAHDALFVIAAFSIAGTFGASFEIDQVFIAAILTVIGYSINDTVIIYDRIRENVENRGSRKLLKVFNDSINETLSRTLITSLTTLIVVVVLLFFGGEVLRGFSFALFIGITVGTFSSIYIATPIVVDLMKKEIEEDGSQKETKKG
;
A
#
# COMPACT_ATOMS: atom_id res chain seq x y z
N LEU A 1 -49.89 16.73 -2.75
CA LEU A 1 -48.41 16.77 -2.68
C LEU A 1 -48.01 18.21 -2.97
N LYS A 2 -47.92 19.03 -1.89
CA LYS A 2 -47.55 20.44 -1.92
C LYS A 2 -46.03 20.56 -2.13
N ASP A 3 -45.69 21.54 -2.97
CA ASP A 3 -44.36 22.04 -3.34
C ASP A 3 -43.27 21.84 -2.27
N LYS A 4 -42.44 20.86 -2.47
CA LYS A 4 -41.11 20.86 -1.86
C LYS A 4 -40.22 21.73 -2.75
N GLN A 5 -39.96 22.96 -2.31
CA GLN A 5 -38.94 23.80 -2.90
C GLN A 5 -37.58 23.12 -2.69
N PHE A 6 -37.02 22.58 -3.75
CA PHE A 6 -35.63 22.10 -3.74
C PHE A 6 -34.76 23.35 -3.94
N SER A 7 -33.94 23.67 -2.94
CA SER A 7 -32.83 24.60 -3.12
C SER A 7 -31.58 23.81 -3.46
N ILE A 8 -31.06 23.98 -4.68
CA ILE A 8 -29.76 23.48 -5.07
C ILE A 8 -28.73 24.31 -4.32
N THR A 9 -28.12 23.76 -3.26
CA THR A 9 -27.13 24.44 -2.41
C THR A 9 -25.74 24.46 -3.01
N GLY A 10 -25.49 23.75 -4.10
CA GLY A 10 -24.22 23.75 -4.83
C GLY A 10 -24.28 22.81 -6.04
N SER A 11 -23.76 23.26 -7.16
CA SER A 11 -23.52 22.43 -8.34
C SER A 11 -22.12 22.77 -8.83
N SER A 12 -21.15 21.87 -8.65
CA SER A 12 -19.82 22.00 -9.23
C SER A 12 -19.72 21.08 -10.45
N LYS A 13 -19.60 21.66 -11.64
CA LYS A 13 -19.22 20.93 -12.85
C LYS A 13 -17.74 21.16 -13.11
N VAL A 14 -16.95 20.11 -13.00
CA VAL A 14 -15.55 20.14 -13.41
C VAL A 14 -15.51 20.05 -14.95
N GLY A 15 -14.96 21.07 -15.61
CA GLY A 15 -14.77 21.05 -17.07
C GLY A 15 -13.82 19.92 -17.49
N ALA A 16 -13.98 19.39 -18.72
CA ALA A 16 -13.17 18.28 -19.24
C ALA A 16 -11.65 18.56 -19.18
N THR A 17 -11.22 19.80 -19.35
CA THR A 17 -9.83 20.22 -19.23
C THR A 17 -9.30 20.05 -17.81
N VAL A 18 -10.08 20.52 -16.82
CA VAL A 18 -9.70 20.42 -15.40
C VAL A 18 -9.69 18.95 -14.94
N ALA A 19 -10.61 18.13 -15.42
CA ALA A 19 -10.62 16.71 -15.14
C ALA A 19 -9.37 15.98 -15.69
N ASN A 20 -8.93 16.36 -16.91
CA ASN A 20 -7.70 15.82 -17.48
C ASN A 20 -6.45 16.30 -16.74
N ASP A 21 -6.40 17.55 -16.31
CA ASP A 21 -5.29 18.09 -15.53
C ASP A 21 -5.19 17.39 -14.16
N ILE A 22 -6.32 17.18 -13.48
CA ILE A 22 -6.38 16.41 -12.23
C ILE A 22 -5.86 14.99 -12.45
N LYS A 23 -6.33 14.30 -13.49
CA LYS A 23 -5.89 12.92 -13.82
C LYS A 23 -4.40 12.86 -14.10
N SER A 24 -3.86 13.76 -14.90
CA SER A 24 -2.44 13.81 -15.22
C SER A 24 -1.58 14.08 -13.99
N SER A 25 -1.94 15.10 -13.22
CA SER A 25 -1.23 15.46 -11.98
C SER A 25 -1.26 14.34 -10.94
N SER A 26 -2.38 13.60 -10.87
CA SER A 26 -2.55 12.47 -9.96
C SER A 26 -1.63 11.30 -10.27
N VAL A 27 -1.58 10.93 -11.56
CA VAL A 27 -0.67 9.87 -12.02
C VAL A 27 0.77 10.26 -11.75
N GLN A 28 1.15 11.51 -12.04
CA GLN A 28 2.48 12.02 -11.73
C GLN A 28 2.79 11.97 -10.24
N ALA A 29 1.86 12.39 -9.38
CA ALA A 29 2.05 12.38 -7.93
C ALA A 29 2.26 10.95 -7.39
N ILE A 30 1.46 9.98 -7.87
CA ILE A 30 1.60 8.58 -7.47
C ILE A 30 2.94 8.01 -7.93
N ILE A 31 3.35 8.26 -9.19
CA ILE A 31 4.64 7.79 -9.71
C ILE A 31 5.79 8.40 -8.92
N LEU A 32 5.75 9.70 -8.64
CA LEU A 32 6.79 10.38 -7.85
C LEU A 32 6.85 9.85 -6.42
N ALA A 33 5.70 9.58 -5.79
CA ALA A 33 5.64 8.99 -4.47
C ALA A 33 6.26 7.57 -4.45
N LEU A 34 5.90 6.72 -5.40
CA LEU A 34 6.48 5.38 -5.53
C LEU A 34 7.98 5.42 -5.80
N LEU A 35 8.45 6.34 -6.65
CA LEU A 35 9.87 6.52 -6.93
C LEU A 35 10.63 6.99 -5.68
N ALA A 36 10.09 7.96 -4.96
CA ALA A 36 10.69 8.44 -3.71
C ALA A 36 10.78 7.33 -2.66
N ILE A 37 9.72 6.53 -2.52
CA ILE A 37 9.68 5.37 -1.63
C ILE A 37 10.69 4.31 -2.07
N PHE A 38 10.78 4.01 -3.37
CA PHE A 38 11.78 3.08 -3.92
C PHE A 38 13.20 3.49 -3.51
N LEU A 39 13.54 4.75 -3.74
CA LEU A 39 14.86 5.30 -3.40
C LEU A 39 15.10 5.28 -1.88
N TYR A 40 14.10 5.65 -1.09
CA TYR A 40 14.19 5.58 0.36
C TYR A 40 14.49 4.15 0.85
N ILE A 41 13.74 3.16 0.38
CA ILE A 41 13.93 1.75 0.76
C ILE A 41 15.31 1.24 0.28
N LEU A 42 15.74 1.62 -0.93
CA LEU A 42 17.04 1.25 -1.48
C LEU A 42 18.18 1.77 -0.59
N LEU A 43 18.11 3.04 -0.19
CA LEU A 43 19.11 3.66 0.68
C LEU A 43 19.07 3.06 2.10
N ARG A 44 17.87 2.79 2.62
CA ARG A 44 17.66 2.28 3.98
C ARG A 44 18.15 0.84 4.16
N PHE A 45 17.83 -0.04 3.21
CA PHE A 45 18.11 -1.48 3.30
C PHE A 45 19.32 -1.91 2.47
N ARG A 46 19.82 -1.05 1.57
CA ARG A 46 20.98 -1.31 0.69
C ARG A 46 20.88 -2.56 -0.17
N LYS A 47 19.66 -3.08 -0.37
CA LYS A 47 19.35 -4.23 -1.21
C LYS A 47 18.11 -3.90 -2.04
N TRP A 48 18.24 -4.00 -3.36
CA TRP A 48 17.18 -3.67 -4.31
C TRP A 48 15.94 -4.57 -4.21
N GLN A 49 16.13 -5.80 -3.69
CA GLN A 49 15.05 -6.77 -3.49
C GLN A 49 13.96 -6.21 -2.55
N PHE A 50 14.35 -5.54 -1.48
CA PHE A 50 13.41 -4.88 -0.55
C PHE A 50 12.64 -3.76 -1.23
N SER A 51 13.32 -2.95 -2.07
CA SER A 51 12.66 -1.88 -2.81
C SER A 51 11.64 -2.41 -3.80
N LEU A 52 12.00 -3.45 -4.56
CA LEU A 52 11.10 -4.05 -5.54
C LEU A 52 9.88 -4.69 -4.86
N GLY A 53 10.08 -5.46 -3.79
CA GLY A 53 8.98 -6.06 -3.03
C GLY A 53 8.02 -5.02 -2.48
N ALA A 54 8.53 -3.92 -1.91
CA ALA A 54 7.72 -2.82 -1.41
C ALA A 54 6.90 -2.14 -2.51
N ILE A 55 7.53 -1.80 -3.65
CA ILE A 55 6.83 -1.12 -4.76
C ILE A 55 5.73 -1.98 -5.36
N VAL A 56 5.98 -3.27 -5.56
CA VAL A 56 4.96 -4.20 -6.10
C VAL A 56 3.77 -4.28 -5.14
N ALA A 57 4.02 -4.37 -3.83
CA ALA A 57 2.95 -4.39 -2.83
C ALA A 57 2.16 -3.07 -2.82
N LEU A 58 2.82 -1.91 -2.84
CA LEU A 58 2.16 -0.60 -2.88
C LEU A 58 1.35 -0.38 -4.17
N ALA A 59 1.87 -0.81 -5.31
CA ALA A 59 1.14 -0.75 -6.58
C ALA A 59 -0.11 -1.66 -6.53
N HIS A 60 0.00 -2.86 -5.97
CA HIS A 60 -1.13 -3.75 -5.73
C HIS A 60 -2.19 -3.08 -4.85
N ASP A 61 -1.80 -2.46 -3.72
CA ASP A 61 -2.72 -1.82 -2.79
C ASP A 61 -3.47 -0.67 -3.46
N ALA A 62 -2.76 0.19 -4.20
CA ALA A 62 -3.38 1.28 -4.95
C ALA A 62 -4.37 0.77 -6.01
N LEU A 63 -3.99 -0.27 -6.77
CA LEU A 63 -4.87 -0.88 -7.77
C LEU A 63 -6.10 -1.51 -7.12
N PHE A 64 -5.94 -2.14 -5.96
CA PHE A 64 -7.04 -2.75 -5.23
C PHE A 64 -8.06 -1.71 -4.74
N VAL A 65 -7.59 -0.55 -4.24
CA VAL A 65 -8.47 0.57 -3.86
C VAL A 65 -9.24 1.10 -5.07
N ILE A 66 -8.57 1.29 -6.22
CA ILE A 66 -9.24 1.73 -7.47
C ILE A 66 -10.30 0.72 -7.91
N ALA A 67 -9.98 -0.57 -7.88
CA ALA A 67 -10.91 -1.63 -8.21
C ALA A 67 -12.12 -1.66 -7.26
N ALA A 68 -11.90 -1.50 -5.95
CA ALA A 68 -12.98 -1.45 -4.95
C ALA A 68 -13.93 -0.25 -5.18
N PHE A 69 -13.39 0.92 -5.55
CA PHE A 69 -14.21 2.08 -5.93
C PHE A 69 -15.06 1.81 -7.18
N SER A 70 -14.47 1.23 -8.20
CA SER A 70 -15.18 0.85 -9.43
C SER A 70 -16.31 -0.13 -9.14
N ILE A 71 -16.08 -1.14 -8.31
CA ILE A 71 -17.08 -2.12 -7.90
C ILE A 71 -18.18 -1.45 -7.07
N ALA A 72 -17.82 -0.61 -6.08
CA ALA A 72 -18.79 0.10 -5.26
C ALA A 72 -19.73 0.99 -6.12
N GLY A 73 -19.19 1.62 -7.15
CA GLY A 73 -19.97 2.40 -8.13
C GLY A 73 -21.02 1.56 -8.86
N THR A 74 -20.75 0.30 -9.20
CA THR A 74 -21.73 -0.60 -9.84
C THR A 74 -22.90 -0.97 -8.91
N PHE A 75 -22.68 -0.92 -7.59
CA PHE A 75 -23.71 -1.13 -6.57
C PHE A 75 -24.44 0.15 -6.13
N GLY A 76 -24.25 1.26 -6.87
CA GLY A 76 -24.95 2.51 -6.63
C GLY A 76 -24.28 3.42 -5.58
N ALA A 77 -23.05 3.16 -5.17
CA ALA A 77 -22.30 4.11 -4.36
C ALA A 77 -21.87 5.31 -5.22
N SER A 78 -22.25 6.52 -4.82
CA SER A 78 -21.92 7.76 -5.53
C SER A 78 -20.54 8.29 -5.07
N PHE A 79 -19.49 7.47 -5.22
CA PHE A 79 -18.12 7.90 -4.93
C PHE A 79 -17.53 8.58 -6.17
N GLU A 80 -17.03 9.80 -6.01
CA GLU A 80 -16.36 10.53 -7.08
C GLU A 80 -14.84 10.28 -7.02
N ILE A 81 -14.22 10.14 -8.20
CA ILE A 81 -12.76 10.10 -8.34
C ILE A 81 -12.29 11.54 -8.51
N ASP A 82 -12.08 12.19 -7.40
CA ASP A 82 -11.67 13.59 -7.27
C ASP A 82 -10.30 13.73 -6.61
N GLN A 83 -9.91 14.95 -6.25
CA GLN A 83 -8.65 15.22 -5.54
C GLN A 83 -8.61 14.56 -4.15
N VAL A 84 -9.76 14.40 -3.50
CA VAL A 84 -9.84 13.76 -2.16
C VAL A 84 -9.57 12.28 -2.28
N PHE A 85 -10.08 11.63 -3.34
CA PHE A 85 -9.75 10.23 -3.65
C PHE A 85 -8.25 10.01 -3.89
N ILE A 86 -7.60 10.93 -4.60
CA ILE A 86 -6.15 10.85 -4.84
C ILE A 86 -5.36 11.03 -3.55
N ALA A 87 -5.77 11.98 -2.72
CA ALA A 87 -5.18 12.14 -1.39
C ALA A 87 -5.36 10.87 -0.54
N ALA A 88 -6.49 10.18 -0.65
CA ALA A 88 -6.72 8.90 0.01
C ALA A 88 -5.73 7.82 -0.48
N ILE A 89 -5.53 7.67 -1.79
CA ILE A 89 -4.57 6.71 -2.35
C ILE A 89 -3.15 7.00 -1.85
N LEU A 90 -2.71 8.26 -1.89
CA LEU A 90 -1.39 8.64 -1.39
C LEU A 90 -1.24 8.37 0.11
N THR A 91 -2.31 8.57 0.88
CA THR A 91 -2.35 8.25 2.32
C THR A 91 -2.26 6.74 2.54
N VAL A 92 -2.98 5.92 1.75
CA VAL A 92 -2.89 4.45 1.79
C VAL A 92 -1.47 3.98 1.49
N ILE A 93 -0.83 4.51 0.44
CA ILE A 93 0.56 4.20 0.10
C ILE A 93 1.49 4.51 1.28
N GLY A 94 1.34 5.70 1.88
CA GLY A 94 2.14 6.11 3.05
C GLY A 94 1.88 5.25 4.29
N TYR A 95 0.65 4.77 4.49
CA TYR A 95 0.29 3.88 5.58
C TYR A 95 0.83 2.46 5.38
N SER A 96 0.62 1.89 4.19
CA SER A 96 1.04 0.52 3.87
C SER A 96 2.56 0.35 3.93
N ILE A 97 3.34 1.36 3.49
CA ILE A 97 4.80 1.28 3.57
C ILE A 97 5.32 1.20 5.01
N ASN A 98 4.62 1.77 5.97
CA ASN A 98 5.03 1.72 7.38
C ASN A 98 5.08 0.28 7.91
N ASP A 99 4.06 -0.53 7.64
CA ASP A 99 4.03 -1.95 8.03
C ASP A 99 5.10 -2.76 7.29
N THR A 100 5.28 -2.52 6.01
CA THR A 100 6.32 -3.15 5.19
C THR A 100 7.72 -2.88 5.74
N VAL A 101 8.02 -1.62 6.10
CA VAL A 101 9.33 -1.24 6.67
C VAL A 101 9.60 -1.92 8.01
N ILE A 102 8.58 -2.04 8.87
CA ILE A 102 8.71 -2.72 10.17
C ILE A 102 9.09 -4.19 9.98
N ILE A 103 8.41 -4.89 9.07
CA ILE A 103 8.71 -6.29 8.75
C ILE A 103 10.12 -6.40 8.16
N TYR A 104 10.49 -5.53 7.23
CA TYR A 104 11.80 -5.53 6.58
C TYR A 104 12.95 -5.24 7.53
N ASP A 105 12.78 -4.31 8.47
CA ASP A 105 13.78 -4.03 9.52
C ASP A 105 14.01 -5.28 10.37
N ARG A 106 12.92 -5.97 10.75
CA ARG A 106 13.03 -7.21 11.53
C ARG A 106 13.69 -8.35 10.76
N ILE A 107 13.33 -8.50 9.49
CA ILE A 107 13.97 -9.47 8.60
C ILE A 107 15.48 -9.21 8.51
N ARG A 108 15.87 -7.96 8.26
CA ARG A 108 17.26 -7.57 8.16
C ARG A 108 18.02 -7.90 9.45
N GLU A 109 17.49 -7.51 10.60
CA GLU A 109 18.09 -7.79 11.91
C GLU A 109 18.26 -9.30 12.13
N ASN A 110 17.24 -10.09 11.84
CA ASN A 110 17.28 -11.54 12.01
C ASN A 110 18.22 -12.23 11.01
N VAL A 111 18.35 -11.74 9.78
CA VAL A 111 19.32 -12.24 8.79
C VAL A 111 20.74 -11.94 9.22
N GLU A 112 21.03 -10.74 9.72
CA GLU A 112 22.35 -10.36 10.25
C GLU A 112 22.74 -11.22 11.45
N ASN A 113 21.81 -11.52 12.37
CA ASN A 113 22.08 -12.25 13.59
C ASN A 113 22.16 -13.78 13.40
N ARG A 114 21.32 -14.36 12.53
CA ARG A 114 21.15 -15.83 12.41
C ARG A 114 21.77 -16.41 11.12
N GLY A 115 22.23 -15.54 10.22
CA GLY A 115 22.76 -15.92 8.90
C GLY A 115 21.67 -16.39 7.92
N SER A 116 22.07 -16.56 6.65
CA SER A 116 21.14 -16.87 5.55
C SER A 116 20.83 -18.36 5.36
N ARG A 117 21.47 -19.26 6.11
CA ARG A 117 21.31 -20.72 5.90
C ARG A 117 19.89 -21.27 6.06
N LYS A 118 18.99 -20.54 6.74
CA LYS A 118 17.57 -20.90 6.93
C LYS A 118 16.66 -19.72 6.60
N LEU A 119 16.85 -19.13 5.43
CA LEU A 119 16.20 -17.89 5.01
C LEU A 119 14.68 -17.91 5.26
N LEU A 120 13.97 -18.93 4.79
CA LEU A 120 12.53 -19.06 4.98
C LEU A 120 12.11 -19.03 6.45
N LYS A 121 12.88 -19.70 7.33
CA LYS A 121 12.60 -19.70 8.76
C LYS A 121 12.81 -18.30 9.35
N VAL A 122 13.89 -17.62 8.97
CA VAL A 122 14.19 -16.25 9.44
C VAL A 122 13.09 -15.29 9.06
N PHE A 123 12.58 -15.35 7.82
CA PHE A 123 11.47 -14.52 7.36
C PHE A 123 10.18 -14.83 8.11
N ASN A 124 9.83 -16.10 8.29
CA ASN A 124 8.63 -16.49 9.03
C ASN A 124 8.69 -16.05 10.50
N ASP A 125 9.83 -16.22 11.16
CA ASP A 125 10.04 -15.75 12.54
C ASP A 125 9.89 -14.22 12.61
N SER A 126 10.46 -13.49 11.65
CA SER A 126 10.39 -12.01 11.60
C SER A 126 8.97 -11.49 11.43
N ILE A 127 8.18 -12.14 10.56
CA ILE A 127 6.75 -11.81 10.38
C ILE A 127 6.01 -12.04 11.71
N ASN A 128 6.18 -13.19 12.35
CA ASN A 128 5.49 -13.52 13.58
C ASN A 128 5.87 -12.56 14.73
N GLU A 129 7.14 -12.14 14.81
CA GLU A 129 7.62 -11.18 15.81
C GLU A 129 7.02 -9.78 15.65
N THR A 130 6.65 -9.39 14.42
CA THR A 130 6.06 -8.07 14.11
C THR A 130 4.54 -8.08 14.00
N LEU A 131 3.94 -9.27 13.85
CA LEU A 131 2.51 -9.44 13.52
C LEU A 131 1.58 -8.74 14.53
N SER A 132 1.83 -8.92 15.83
CA SER A 132 1.00 -8.31 16.88
C SER A 132 0.99 -6.78 16.78
N ARG A 133 2.16 -6.17 16.53
CA ARG A 133 2.29 -4.71 16.38
C ARG A 133 1.54 -4.24 15.15
N THR A 134 1.74 -4.88 14.00
CA THR A 134 1.09 -4.52 12.73
C THR A 134 -0.43 -4.64 12.85
N LEU A 135 -0.94 -5.72 13.44
CA LEU A 135 -2.39 -5.89 13.63
C LEU A 135 -2.99 -4.86 14.59
N ILE A 136 -2.32 -4.53 15.71
CA ILE A 136 -2.82 -3.54 16.65
C ILE A 136 -2.86 -2.15 16.00
N THR A 137 -1.81 -1.74 15.30
CA THR A 137 -1.75 -0.42 14.64
C THR A 137 -2.80 -0.30 13.54
N SER A 138 -2.97 -1.33 12.71
CA SER A 138 -3.98 -1.33 11.65
C SER A 138 -5.40 -1.35 12.22
N LEU A 139 -5.66 -2.18 13.23
CA LEU A 139 -6.99 -2.27 13.85
C LEU A 139 -7.40 -0.96 14.53
N THR A 140 -6.49 -0.34 15.28
CA THR A 140 -6.79 0.96 15.94
C THR A 140 -7.09 2.05 14.93
N THR A 141 -6.37 2.10 13.82
CA THR A 141 -6.65 3.05 12.74
C THR A 141 -7.96 2.73 12.02
N LEU A 142 -8.24 1.45 11.75
CA LEU A 142 -9.50 1.02 11.13
C LEU A 142 -10.72 1.40 11.97
N ILE A 143 -10.64 1.34 13.30
CA ILE A 143 -11.73 1.78 14.18
C ILE A 143 -12.06 3.27 13.91
N VAL A 144 -11.06 4.13 13.84
CA VAL A 144 -11.26 5.55 13.55
C VAL A 144 -11.83 5.76 12.14
N VAL A 145 -11.29 5.03 11.15
CA VAL A 145 -11.76 5.10 9.75
C VAL A 145 -13.21 4.64 9.62
N VAL A 146 -13.61 3.59 10.35
CA VAL A 146 -15.00 3.12 10.37
C VAL A 146 -15.93 4.19 10.97
N VAL A 147 -15.52 4.87 12.04
CA VAL A 147 -16.31 5.99 12.60
C VAL A 147 -16.45 7.10 11.54
N LEU A 148 -15.37 7.46 10.84
CA LEU A 148 -15.44 8.47 9.78
C LEU A 148 -16.32 8.02 8.60
N LEU A 149 -16.31 6.75 8.24
CA LEU A 149 -17.11 6.19 7.15
C LEU A 149 -18.62 6.34 7.42
N PHE A 150 -19.05 6.13 8.67
CA PHE A 150 -20.47 6.21 9.03
C PHE A 150 -20.92 7.61 9.47
N PHE A 151 -20.05 8.38 10.09
CA PHE A 151 -20.40 9.67 10.71
C PHE A 151 -19.71 10.89 10.05
N GLY A 152 -18.77 10.70 9.11
CA GLY A 152 -18.00 11.78 8.48
C GLY A 152 -18.73 12.58 7.41
N GLY A 153 -20.00 12.23 7.08
CA GLY A 153 -20.78 12.90 6.05
C GLY A 153 -20.35 12.53 4.62
N GLU A 154 -21.04 13.09 3.63
CA GLU A 154 -20.88 12.69 2.22
C GLU A 154 -19.45 12.96 1.69
N VAL A 155 -18.86 14.10 2.05
CA VAL A 155 -17.53 14.51 1.57
C VAL A 155 -16.43 13.55 2.01
N LEU A 156 -16.49 13.06 3.26
CA LEU A 156 -15.48 12.16 3.82
C LEU A 156 -15.78 10.67 3.58
N ARG A 157 -16.96 10.32 3.10
CA ARG A 157 -17.35 8.92 2.93
C ARG A 157 -16.49 8.19 1.92
N GLY A 158 -16.24 8.78 0.76
CA GLY A 158 -15.37 8.21 -0.28
C GLY A 158 -13.93 8.08 0.21
N PHE A 159 -13.40 9.12 0.87
CA PHE A 159 -12.08 9.11 1.48
C PHE A 159 -11.93 7.98 2.53
N SER A 160 -12.89 7.89 3.46
CA SER A 160 -12.88 6.88 4.51
C SER A 160 -13.03 5.47 3.96
N PHE A 161 -13.83 5.28 2.90
CA PHE A 161 -13.95 4.00 2.21
C PHE A 161 -12.63 3.58 1.57
N ALA A 162 -11.93 4.50 0.88
CA ALA A 162 -10.61 4.24 0.31
C ALA A 162 -9.60 3.85 1.39
N LEU A 163 -9.58 4.56 2.53
CA LEU A 163 -8.71 4.23 3.66
C LEU A 163 -9.05 2.88 4.28
N PHE A 164 -10.33 2.57 4.45
CA PHE A 164 -10.78 1.29 5.02
C PHE A 164 -10.28 0.11 4.19
N ILE A 165 -10.51 0.15 2.88
CA ILE A 165 -10.03 -0.87 1.96
C ILE A 165 -8.50 -0.89 1.91
N GLY A 166 -7.87 0.28 1.73
CA GLY A 166 -6.43 0.39 1.56
C GLY A 166 -5.62 -0.05 2.77
N ILE A 167 -6.03 0.31 3.99
CA ILE A 167 -5.37 -0.13 5.23
C ILE A 167 -5.55 -1.64 5.42
N THR A 168 -6.76 -2.16 5.18
CA THR A 168 -7.02 -3.60 5.29
C THR A 168 -6.13 -4.38 4.32
N VAL A 169 -6.16 -4.03 3.04
CA VAL A 169 -5.38 -4.70 2.00
C VAL A 169 -3.88 -4.51 2.22
N GLY A 170 -3.43 -3.29 2.56
CA GLY A 170 -2.01 -2.96 2.80
C GLY A 170 -1.40 -3.75 3.96
N THR A 171 -2.16 -3.99 5.03
CA THR A 171 -1.72 -4.85 6.13
C THR A 171 -1.44 -6.28 5.65
N PHE A 172 -2.32 -6.84 4.81
CA PHE A 172 -2.11 -8.18 4.24
C PHE A 172 -1.01 -8.18 3.18
N SER A 173 -0.92 -7.16 2.33
CA SER A 173 0.05 -7.11 1.24
C SER A 173 1.49 -7.05 1.73
N SER A 174 1.75 -6.39 2.86
CA SER A 174 3.07 -6.37 3.50
C SER A 174 3.57 -7.78 3.87
N ILE A 175 2.67 -8.66 4.30
CA ILE A 175 2.97 -10.04 4.70
C ILE A 175 2.98 -10.98 3.49
N TYR A 176 1.95 -10.91 2.62
CA TYR A 176 1.69 -11.92 1.60
C TYR A 176 2.19 -11.54 0.20
N ILE A 177 2.57 -10.28 -0.03
CA ILE A 177 3.09 -9.81 -1.32
C ILE A 177 4.52 -9.28 -1.17
N ALA A 178 4.72 -8.24 -0.36
CA ALA A 178 6.03 -7.62 -0.21
C ALA A 178 7.09 -8.61 0.28
N THR A 179 6.80 -9.33 1.36
CA THR A 179 7.75 -10.25 2.00
C THR A 179 8.08 -11.47 1.13
N PRO A 180 7.14 -12.21 0.52
CA PRO A 180 7.44 -13.33 -0.36
C PRO A 180 8.29 -12.95 -1.57
N ILE A 181 8.03 -11.80 -2.20
CA ILE A 181 8.84 -11.30 -3.32
C ILE A 181 10.31 -11.14 -2.89
N VAL A 182 10.56 -10.56 -1.73
CA VAL A 182 11.93 -10.41 -1.21
C VAL A 182 12.58 -11.76 -0.94
N VAL A 183 11.83 -12.72 -0.34
CA VAL A 183 12.33 -14.08 -0.10
C VAL A 183 12.78 -14.73 -1.39
N ASP A 184 11.92 -14.72 -2.41
CA ASP A 184 12.19 -15.40 -3.69
C ASP A 184 13.38 -14.79 -4.42
N LEU A 185 13.50 -13.46 -4.40
CA LEU A 185 14.63 -12.75 -5.00
C LEU A 185 15.95 -13.00 -4.25
N MET A 186 15.91 -13.01 -2.92
CA MET A 186 17.09 -13.31 -2.11
C MET A 186 17.54 -14.77 -2.22
N LYS A 187 16.60 -15.71 -2.34
CA LYS A 187 16.90 -17.13 -2.53
C LYS A 187 17.63 -17.36 -3.84
N LYS A 188 17.15 -16.76 -4.95
CA LYS A 188 17.81 -16.84 -6.25
C LYS A 188 19.26 -16.31 -6.21
N GLU A 189 19.47 -15.15 -5.56
CA GLU A 189 20.82 -14.58 -5.41
C GLU A 189 21.78 -15.52 -4.69
N ILE A 190 21.33 -16.19 -3.62
CA ILE A 190 22.16 -17.15 -2.86
C ILE A 190 22.47 -18.42 -3.68
N GLU A 191 21.51 -18.93 -4.44
CA GLU A 191 21.68 -20.09 -5.31
C GLU A 191 22.66 -19.79 -6.46
N GLU A 192 22.56 -18.61 -7.08
CA GLU A 192 23.46 -18.17 -8.14
C GLU A 192 24.91 -17.97 -7.64
N ASP A 193 25.09 -17.35 -6.48
CA ASP A 193 26.42 -17.15 -5.87
C ASP A 193 27.08 -18.49 -5.47
N GLY A 194 26.27 -19.45 -4.98
CA GLY A 194 26.71 -20.82 -4.69
C GLY A 194 27.22 -21.55 -5.93
N SER A 195 26.45 -21.50 -7.01
CA SER A 195 26.80 -22.15 -8.29
C SER A 195 28.08 -21.59 -8.92
N GLN A 196 28.24 -20.25 -8.88
CA GLN A 196 29.47 -19.60 -9.42
C GLN A 196 30.74 -19.95 -8.63
N LYS A 197 30.62 -20.17 -7.30
CA LYS A 197 31.76 -20.57 -6.46
C LYS A 197 32.18 -22.02 -6.70
N GLU A 198 31.25 -22.91 -7.05
CA GLU A 198 31.56 -24.30 -7.42
C GLU A 198 32.25 -24.36 -8.79
N THR A 199 31.79 -23.61 -9.78
CA THR A 199 32.37 -23.56 -11.14
C THR A 199 33.79 -22.98 -11.16
N LYS A 200 34.17 -22.11 -10.20
CA LYS A 200 35.53 -21.54 -10.08
C LYS A 200 36.53 -22.44 -9.34
N LYS A 201 36.06 -23.51 -8.69
CA LYS A 201 36.88 -24.45 -7.92
C LYS A 201 37.19 -25.77 -8.67
N GLY A 202 36.52 -26.02 -9.78
CA GLY A 202 36.80 -27.15 -10.69
C GLY A 202 37.62 -26.68 -11.89
#